data_2c55bd950199e65783f05ce250923226
#
_entry.id   2c55bd950199e65783f05ce250923226
#
_cell.length_a   1.000
_cell.length_b   1.000
_cell.length_c   1.000
_cell.angle_alpha   90.00
_cell.angle_beta   90.00
_cell.angle_gamma   90.00
#
_symmetry.space_group_name_H-M   'P 1'
#
loop_
_entity.id
_entity.type
_entity.pdbx_description
1 polymer ?
#
loop_
_entity_poly.entity_id
_entity_poly.type
_entity_poly.pdbx_seq_one_letter_code
_entity_poly.pdbx_strand_id
1 'polypeptide(L)' 'MKSITIESVIWKEDEHFVAQCLNVDVSSFGSSKEEALANLKEA' A
#
# COMPACT_ATOMS: atom_id res chain seq x y z
N MET A 1 -17.00 -1.03 19.38
CA MET A 1 -16.10 -0.64 18.37
C MET A 1 -15.50 -1.82 17.63
N LYS A 2 -15.37 -1.73 16.40
CA LYS A 2 -14.83 -2.85 15.68
C LYS A 2 -13.53 -2.46 15.04
N SER A 3 -12.64 -3.39 14.90
CA SER A 3 -11.40 -3.12 14.24
C SER A 3 -11.50 -3.56 12.80
N ILE A 4 -10.86 -2.79 11.95
CA ILE A 4 -10.85 -3.06 10.54
C ILE A 4 -9.49 -3.61 10.18
N THR A 5 -9.47 -4.77 9.61
CA THR A 5 -8.24 -5.36 9.15
C THR A 5 -8.04 -4.95 7.71
N ILE A 6 -6.99 -4.19 7.47
CA ILE A 6 -6.67 -3.76 6.13
C ILE A 6 -5.59 -4.67 5.58
N GLU A 7 -5.91 -5.36 4.52
CA GLU A 7 -4.95 -6.24 3.88
C GLU A 7 -4.36 -5.55 2.68
N SER A 8 -3.06 -5.56 2.59
CA SER A 8 -2.39 -4.95 1.47
C SER A 8 -1.29 -5.87 0.99
N VAL A 9 -0.94 -5.71 -0.27
CA VAL A 9 0.17 -6.44 -0.86
C VAL A 9 1.17 -5.43 -1.37
N ILE A 10 2.43 -5.81 -1.32
CA ILE A 10 3.50 -4.94 -1.77
C ILE A 10 4.39 -5.74 -2.70
N TRP A 11 4.71 -5.16 -3.83
CA TRP A 11 5.64 -5.81 -4.75
C TRP A 11 6.52 -4.74 -5.38
N LYS A 12 7.60 -5.20 -5.96
CA LYS A 12 8.54 -4.30 -6.60
C LYS A 12 8.31 -4.29 -8.10
N GLU A 13 8.23 -3.09 -8.65
CA GLU A 13 8.05 -2.91 -10.08
C GLU A 13 9.18 -2.05 -10.58
N ASP A 14 10.04 -2.62 -11.42
CA ASP A 14 11.16 -1.88 -11.96
C ASP A 14 12.00 -1.31 -10.82
N GLU A 15 11.92 0.00 -10.61
CA GLU A 15 12.73 0.65 -9.60
C GLU A 15 11.90 1.22 -8.46
N HIS A 16 10.65 0.84 -8.35
CA HIS A 16 9.84 1.36 -7.27
C HIS A 16 8.97 0.25 -6.70
N PHE A 17 8.38 0.51 -5.57
CA PHE A 17 7.51 -0.44 -4.92
C PHE A 17 6.07 0.02 -5.07
N VAL A 18 5.18 -0.95 -5.19
CA VAL A 18 3.76 -0.69 -5.30
C VAL A 18 3.07 -1.34 -4.13
N ALA A 19 2.20 -0.60 -3.48
CA ALA A 19 1.38 -1.12 -2.40
C ALA A 19 -0.07 -0.98 -2.80
N GLN A 20 -0.81 -2.05 -2.61
CA GLN A 20 -2.23 -2.04 -2.98
C GLN A 20 -3.06 -2.54 -1.81
N CYS A 21 -4.10 -1.80 -1.50
CA CYS A 21 -5.05 -2.22 -0.47
C CYS A 21 -6.11 -3.08 -1.12
N LEU A 22 -6.27 -4.28 -0.58
CA LEU A 22 -7.21 -5.22 -1.17
C LEU A 22 -8.65 -4.93 -0.78
N ASN A 23 -8.82 -4.22 0.32
CA ASN A 23 -10.17 -3.99 0.82
C ASN A 23 -10.90 -2.88 0.07
N VAL A 24 -10.19 -1.85 -0.32
CA VAL A 24 -10.83 -0.71 -0.96
C VAL A 24 -10.25 -0.39 -2.32
N ASP A 25 -9.50 -1.27 -2.89
CA ASP A 25 -9.04 -1.12 -4.26
C ASP A 25 -8.29 0.19 -4.47
N VAL A 26 -7.43 0.51 -3.54
CA VAL A 26 -6.60 1.70 -3.63
C VAL A 26 -5.15 1.25 -3.71
N SER A 27 -4.36 1.87 -4.56
CA SER A 27 -2.97 1.51 -4.69
C SER A 27 -2.11 2.76 -4.63
N SER A 28 -0.86 2.56 -4.27
CA SER A 28 0.08 3.64 -4.16
C SER A 28 1.46 3.08 -4.46
N PHE A 29 2.43 3.97 -4.64
CA PHE A 29 3.77 3.50 -4.92
C PHE A 29 4.77 4.47 -4.30
N GLY A 30 6.00 4.00 -4.19
CA GLY A 30 7.08 4.79 -3.63
C GLY A 30 8.40 4.15 -3.96
N SER A 31 9.49 4.79 -3.59
CA SER A 31 10.81 4.27 -3.88
C SER A 31 11.26 3.23 -2.86
N SER A 32 10.48 3.01 -1.81
CA SER A 32 10.75 1.96 -0.85
C SER A 32 9.42 1.42 -0.36
N LYS A 33 9.48 0.24 0.30
CA LYS A 33 8.25 -0.33 0.84
C LYS A 33 7.62 0.60 1.86
N GLU A 34 8.45 1.22 2.67
CA GLU A 34 7.93 2.10 3.70
C GLU A 34 7.27 3.32 3.09
N GLU A 35 7.85 3.83 2.02
CA GLU A 35 7.26 4.97 1.37
C GLU A 35 5.94 4.59 0.69
N ALA A 36 5.91 3.44 0.05
CA ALA A 36 4.68 2.99 -0.60
C ALA A 36 3.57 2.82 0.42
N LEU A 37 3.90 2.23 1.57
CA LEU A 37 2.90 2.05 2.61
C LEU A 37 2.44 3.38 3.19
N ALA A 38 3.36 4.30 3.38
CA ALA A 38 2.99 5.61 3.91
C ALA A 38 2.07 6.34 2.95
N ASN A 39 2.38 6.26 1.66
CA ASN A 39 1.53 6.90 0.67
C ASN A 39 0.16 6.24 0.61
N LEU A 40 0.13 4.94 0.77
CA LEU A 40 -1.15 4.23 0.76
C LEU A 40 -2.02 4.66 1.92
N LYS A 41 -1.41 4.87 3.07
CA LYS A 41 -2.16 5.26 4.24
C LYS A 41 -2.77 6.64 4.10
N GLU A 42 -2.13 7.49 3.32
CA GLU A 42 -2.65 8.83 3.12
C GLU A 42 -3.71 8.88 2.04
N ALA A 43 -3.86 7.84 1.30
CA ALA A 43 -4.84 7.81 0.21
C ALA A 43 -6.27 7.42 0.68
#